data_90823d7cec6f9cce656bfef8422981fb
#
_entry.id   90823d7cec6f9cce656bfef8422981fb
#
_cell.length_a   1.000
_cell.length_b   1.000
_cell.length_c   1.000
_cell.angle_alpha   90.00
_cell.angle_beta   90.00
_cell.angle_gamma   90.00
#
_symmetry.space_group_name_H-M   'P 1'
#
loop_
_entity.id
_entity.type
_entity.pdbx_description
1 polymer ?
#
loop_
_entity_poly.entity_id
_entity_poly.type
_entity_poly.pdbx_seq_one_letter_code
_entity_poly.pdbx_strand_id
1 'polypeptide(L)'
;MGGRGGSSGLSNEKPVSKLMSKVYFNSAKKSDALRGSGIVKKDNKLEKVINSENTSYFKSIKTKSEAVKTMNYINDRLSENKRKIAKLGSAEALFKNQRLAIEHRKLVNASVAMRDEMHKFSKTSEKGDTSALHDTSRTTTTYDRARKRRMKNFDSWFFGSGKK
;
A
#
# COMPACT_ATOMS: atom_id res chain seq x y z
N MET A 1 7.38 -6.19 -46.25
CA MET A 1 8.24 -6.07 -45.06
C MET A 1 7.35 -5.74 -43.89
N GLY A 2 6.87 -6.79 -43.18
CA GLY A 2 5.96 -6.62 -42.06
C GLY A 2 6.70 -6.27 -40.77
N GLY A 3 6.53 -5.07 -40.28
CA GLY A 3 6.94 -4.69 -38.92
C GLY A 3 6.05 -5.37 -37.91
N ARG A 4 6.57 -6.40 -37.22
CA ARG A 4 5.92 -6.99 -36.06
C ARG A 4 6.00 -5.99 -34.90
N GLY A 5 4.93 -5.24 -34.66
CA GLY A 5 4.74 -4.51 -33.46
C GLY A 5 4.69 -5.50 -32.27
N GLY A 6 5.72 -5.48 -31.43
CA GLY A 6 5.74 -6.28 -30.22
C GLY A 6 4.59 -5.87 -29.31
N SER A 7 3.56 -6.69 -29.20
CA SER A 7 2.55 -6.54 -28.16
C SER A 7 3.22 -6.83 -26.83
N SER A 8 3.53 -5.76 -26.09
CA SER A 8 3.98 -5.85 -24.72
C SER A 8 2.93 -6.58 -23.89
N GLY A 9 3.31 -7.70 -23.27
CA GLY A 9 2.48 -8.65 -22.55
C GLY A 9 1.63 -8.11 -21.41
N LEU A 10 0.53 -7.44 -21.74
CA LEU A 10 -0.57 -7.08 -20.87
C LEU A 10 -1.79 -7.97 -21.11
N SER A 11 -1.62 -9.11 -21.76
CA SER A 11 -2.68 -9.83 -22.47
C SER A 11 -3.72 -10.54 -21.60
N ASN A 12 -3.63 -10.57 -20.28
CA ASN A 12 -4.63 -11.28 -19.44
C ASN A 12 -5.05 -10.54 -18.18
N GLU A 13 -4.62 -9.33 -17.94
CA GLU A 13 -5.00 -8.60 -16.75
C GLU A 13 -6.30 -7.81 -16.98
N LYS A 14 -7.30 -8.02 -16.11
CA LYS A 14 -8.55 -7.26 -16.17
C LYS A 14 -8.28 -5.77 -16.04
N PRO A 15 -8.77 -4.93 -16.95
CA PRO A 15 -8.57 -3.49 -16.89
C PRO A 15 -9.24 -2.91 -15.64
N VAL A 16 -8.70 -1.81 -15.16
CA VAL A 16 -9.31 -1.04 -14.07
C VAL A 16 -10.44 -0.19 -14.64
N SER A 17 -11.63 -0.24 -14.04
CA SER A 17 -12.78 0.52 -14.49
C SER A 17 -12.59 2.02 -14.32
N LYS A 18 -13.36 2.82 -15.05
CA LYS A 18 -13.35 4.28 -14.93
C LYS A 18 -13.71 4.74 -13.50
N LEU A 19 -14.66 4.06 -12.87
CA LEU A 19 -15.05 4.33 -11.48
C LEU A 19 -13.89 4.09 -10.51
N MET A 20 -13.22 2.95 -10.62
CA MET A 20 -12.08 2.62 -9.77
C MET A 20 -10.89 3.55 -10.00
N SER A 21 -10.65 3.96 -11.24
CA SER A 21 -9.63 4.98 -11.55
C SER A 21 -9.92 6.30 -10.84
N LYS A 22 -11.18 6.71 -10.77
CA LYS A 22 -11.60 7.91 -9.99
C LYS A 22 -11.35 7.72 -8.49
N VAL A 23 -11.67 6.57 -7.94
CA VAL A 23 -11.42 6.24 -6.51
C VAL A 23 -9.91 6.28 -6.21
N TYR A 24 -9.10 5.65 -7.03
CA TYR A 24 -7.64 5.60 -6.85
C TYR A 24 -7.01 7.00 -6.98
N PHE A 25 -7.43 7.77 -7.97
CA PHE A 25 -6.95 9.14 -8.15
C PHE A 25 -7.29 10.04 -6.96
N ASN A 26 -8.53 10.01 -6.48
CA ASN A 26 -8.96 10.79 -5.33
C ASN A 26 -8.23 10.36 -4.05
N SER A 27 -8.01 9.06 -3.86
CA SER A 27 -7.22 8.53 -2.75
C SER A 27 -5.77 9.01 -2.82
N ALA A 28 -5.17 9.02 -4.01
CA ALA A 28 -3.81 9.49 -4.21
C ALA A 28 -3.66 10.98 -3.88
N LYS A 29 -4.57 11.82 -4.34
CA LYS A 29 -4.56 13.27 -4.04
C LYS A 29 -4.71 13.59 -2.55
N LYS A 30 -5.52 12.82 -1.84
CA LYS A 30 -5.74 13.00 -0.39
C LYS A 30 -4.64 12.37 0.47
N SER A 31 -3.70 11.65 -0.13
CA SER A 31 -2.67 10.93 0.58
C SER A 31 -1.53 11.84 1.02
N ASP A 32 -1.06 11.65 2.26
CA ASP A 32 0.19 12.26 2.74
C ASP A 32 1.42 11.77 1.97
N ALA A 33 1.29 10.74 1.12
CA ALA A 33 2.36 10.28 0.25
C ALA A 33 2.92 11.36 -0.68
N LEU A 34 2.12 12.39 -0.99
CA LEU A 34 2.55 13.54 -1.78
C LEU A 34 3.71 14.31 -1.13
N ARG A 35 3.87 14.22 0.18
CA ARG A 35 4.91 14.92 0.95
C ARG A 35 6.22 14.12 1.05
N GLY A 36 6.22 12.85 0.66
CA GLY A 36 7.42 12.02 0.71
C GLY A 36 8.27 12.14 -0.56
N SER A 37 9.59 12.06 -0.44
CA SER A 37 10.53 12.29 -1.53
C SER A 37 11.24 11.04 -2.07
N GLY A 38 10.94 9.84 -1.58
CA GLY A 38 11.76 8.67 -1.87
C GLY A 38 11.38 7.89 -3.12
N ILE A 39 12.39 7.51 -3.91
CA ILE A 39 12.31 6.39 -4.84
C ILE A 39 12.60 5.13 -4.03
N VAL A 40 11.69 4.16 -4.08
CA VAL A 40 11.86 2.91 -3.33
C VAL A 40 12.81 1.99 -4.05
N LYS A 41 13.86 1.54 -3.37
CA LYS A 41 14.74 0.49 -3.92
C LYS A 41 13.91 -0.78 -4.10
N LYS A 42 13.82 -1.27 -5.34
CA LYS A 42 13.02 -2.44 -5.66
C LYS A 42 13.63 -3.71 -5.09
N ASP A 43 12.81 -4.49 -4.41
CA ASP A 43 13.09 -5.87 -4.05
C ASP A 43 12.49 -6.79 -5.12
N ASN A 44 13.34 -7.42 -5.91
CA ASN A 44 12.92 -8.24 -7.04
C ASN A 44 12.03 -9.44 -6.63
N LYS A 45 12.24 -9.99 -5.43
CA LYS A 45 11.44 -11.10 -4.90
C LYS A 45 10.04 -10.62 -4.58
N LEU A 46 9.93 -9.53 -3.82
CA LEU A 46 8.63 -8.96 -3.44
C LEU A 46 7.87 -8.38 -4.65
N GLU A 47 8.57 -7.78 -5.62
CA GLU A 47 7.94 -7.32 -6.86
C GLU A 47 7.32 -8.48 -7.66
N LYS A 48 8.00 -9.63 -7.75
CA LYS A 48 7.42 -10.83 -8.38
C LYS A 48 6.17 -11.31 -7.66
N VAL A 49 6.19 -11.33 -6.33
CA VAL A 49 5.04 -11.73 -5.50
C VAL A 49 3.86 -10.78 -5.72
N ILE A 50 4.09 -9.47 -5.68
CA ILE A 50 3.06 -8.45 -5.89
C ILE A 50 2.49 -8.55 -7.31
N ASN A 51 3.35 -8.68 -8.31
CA ASN A 51 2.93 -8.75 -9.71
C ASN A 51 2.14 -10.00 -10.06
N SER A 52 2.47 -11.15 -9.43
CA SER A 52 1.74 -12.40 -9.60
C SER A 52 0.48 -12.50 -8.73
N GLU A 53 0.23 -11.50 -7.87
CA GLU A 53 -0.85 -11.52 -6.87
C GLU A 53 -0.82 -12.79 -5.97
N ASN A 54 0.37 -13.33 -5.74
CA ASN A 54 0.55 -14.55 -4.95
C ASN A 54 0.46 -14.27 -3.44
N THR A 55 -0.74 -14.26 -2.91
CA THR A 55 -0.99 -14.05 -1.49
C THR A 55 -0.48 -15.18 -0.59
N SER A 56 -0.22 -16.38 -1.16
CA SER A 56 0.31 -17.52 -0.40
C SER A 56 1.70 -17.24 0.16
N TYR A 57 2.49 -16.39 -0.51
CA TYR A 57 3.78 -15.95 0.01
C TYR A 57 3.64 -15.26 1.37
N PHE A 58 2.68 -14.36 1.53
CA PHE A 58 2.47 -13.64 2.79
C PHE A 58 2.08 -14.60 3.93
N LYS A 59 1.32 -15.64 3.62
CA LYS A 59 0.96 -16.71 4.59
C LYS A 59 2.18 -17.52 5.04
N SER A 60 3.21 -17.61 4.22
CA SER A 60 4.44 -18.35 4.52
C SER A 60 5.42 -17.61 5.44
N ILE A 61 5.21 -16.32 5.67
CA ILE A 61 6.04 -15.50 6.56
C ILE A 61 5.87 -15.98 8.00
N LYS A 62 6.97 -16.36 8.64
CA LYS A 62 6.98 -16.96 9.97
C LYS A 62 7.40 -16.00 11.08
N THR A 63 8.11 -14.94 10.74
CA THR A 63 8.66 -14.01 11.72
C THR A 63 8.02 -12.63 11.66
N LYS A 64 7.80 -12.02 12.83
CA LYS A 64 7.31 -10.65 12.95
C LYS A 64 8.21 -9.65 12.20
N SER A 65 9.53 -9.82 12.30
CA SER A 65 10.49 -8.92 11.64
C SER A 65 10.36 -8.95 10.12
N GLU A 66 10.21 -10.14 9.52
CA GLU A 66 10.00 -10.27 8.08
C GLU A 66 8.64 -9.69 7.66
N ALA A 67 7.60 -9.94 8.44
CA ALA A 67 6.26 -9.38 8.20
C ALA A 67 6.28 -7.84 8.21
N VAL A 68 6.94 -7.23 9.19
CA VAL A 68 7.08 -5.76 9.28
C VAL A 68 7.89 -5.22 8.09
N LYS A 69 9.00 -5.86 7.72
CA LYS A 69 9.80 -5.45 6.55
C LYS A 69 8.98 -5.51 5.26
N THR A 70 8.25 -6.60 5.07
CA THR A 70 7.40 -6.79 3.88
C THR A 70 6.28 -5.75 3.83
N MET A 71 5.60 -5.51 4.95
CA MET A 71 4.53 -4.51 5.02
C MET A 71 5.05 -3.10 4.76
N ASN A 72 6.21 -2.74 5.32
CA ASN A 72 6.84 -1.45 5.08
C ASN A 72 7.19 -1.28 3.58
N TYR A 73 7.76 -2.32 2.97
CA TYR A 73 8.06 -2.30 1.55
C TYR A 73 6.80 -2.04 0.68
N ILE A 74 5.72 -2.78 0.94
CA ILE A 74 4.45 -2.61 0.21
C ILE A 74 3.91 -1.19 0.39
N ASN A 75 3.94 -0.65 1.61
CA ASN A 75 3.47 0.71 1.90
C ASN A 75 4.32 1.78 1.21
N ASP A 76 5.64 1.61 1.18
CA ASP A 76 6.55 2.53 0.49
C ASP A 76 6.30 2.53 -1.02
N ARG A 77 6.13 1.33 -1.62
CA ARG A 77 5.77 1.17 -3.03
C ARG A 77 4.39 1.78 -3.35
N LEU A 78 3.41 1.57 -2.46
CA LEU A 78 2.09 2.15 -2.61
C LEU A 78 2.13 3.68 -2.55
N SER A 79 2.95 4.24 -1.67
CA SER A 79 3.17 5.68 -1.56
C SER A 79 3.85 6.26 -2.80
N GLU A 80 4.84 5.57 -3.36
CA GLU A 80 5.48 5.95 -4.63
C GLU A 80 4.48 5.92 -5.79
N ASN A 81 3.69 4.86 -5.89
CA ASN A 81 2.66 4.71 -6.92
C ASN A 81 1.59 5.79 -6.81
N LYS A 82 1.11 6.12 -5.61
CA LYS A 82 0.16 7.21 -5.38
C LYS A 82 0.72 8.57 -5.82
N ARG A 83 2.01 8.83 -5.61
CA ARG A 83 2.64 10.06 -6.12
C ARG A 83 2.62 10.13 -7.64
N LYS A 84 2.90 9.00 -8.31
CA LYS A 84 2.81 8.92 -9.78
C LYS A 84 1.38 9.18 -10.27
N ILE A 85 0.39 8.60 -9.60
CA ILE A 85 -1.03 8.82 -9.92
C ILE A 85 -1.42 10.29 -9.74
N ALA A 86 -1.06 10.90 -8.63
CA ALA A 86 -1.39 12.30 -8.37
C ALA A 86 -0.77 13.27 -9.41
N LYS A 87 0.42 12.94 -9.93
CA LYS A 87 1.08 13.72 -10.99
C LYS A 87 0.35 13.67 -12.35
N LEU A 88 -0.53 12.69 -12.57
CA LEU A 88 -1.31 12.61 -13.81
C LEU A 88 -2.36 13.74 -13.95
N GLY A 89 -2.71 14.40 -12.86
CA GLY A 89 -3.60 15.55 -12.86
C GLY A 89 -5.09 15.23 -12.93
N SER A 90 -5.51 14.09 -13.50
CA SER A 90 -6.92 13.71 -13.60
C SER A 90 -7.17 12.20 -13.52
N ALA A 91 -8.39 11.84 -13.15
CA ALA A 91 -8.84 10.44 -13.10
C ALA A 91 -8.92 9.81 -14.51
N GLU A 92 -9.25 10.62 -15.51
CA GLU A 92 -9.27 10.21 -16.92
C GLU A 92 -7.88 9.84 -17.42
N ALA A 93 -6.86 10.59 -17.03
CA ALA A 93 -5.48 10.27 -17.37
C ALA A 93 -5.04 8.96 -16.72
N LEU A 94 -5.47 8.68 -15.48
CA LEU A 94 -5.23 7.39 -14.83
C LEU A 94 -5.97 6.25 -15.55
N PHE A 95 -7.23 6.46 -15.94
CA PHE A 95 -7.99 5.46 -16.69
C PHE A 95 -7.34 5.12 -18.03
N LYS A 96 -6.77 6.09 -18.73
CA LYS A 96 -5.98 5.88 -19.96
C LYS A 96 -4.65 5.17 -19.67
N ASN A 97 -4.07 5.37 -18.50
CA ASN A 97 -2.84 4.70 -18.06
C ASN A 97 -3.14 3.42 -17.27
N GLN A 98 -3.67 2.41 -17.96
CA GLN A 98 -4.07 1.14 -17.35
C GLN A 98 -2.91 0.44 -16.61
N ARG A 99 -1.69 0.56 -17.11
CA ARG A 99 -0.52 -0.04 -16.46
C ARG A 99 -0.35 0.49 -15.02
N LEU A 100 -0.43 1.80 -14.83
CA LEU A 100 -0.28 2.41 -13.50
C LEU A 100 -1.49 2.10 -12.60
N ALA A 101 -2.69 2.05 -13.16
CA ALA A 101 -3.91 1.70 -12.44
C ALA A 101 -3.89 0.24 -11.96
N ILE A 102 -3.42 -0.68 -12.80
CA ILE A 102 -3.26 -2.10 -12.47
C ILE A 102 -2.17 -2.30 -11.41
N GLU A 103 -1.04 -1.62 -11.54
CA GLU A 103 0.02 -1.62 -10.52
C GLU A 103 -0.54 -1.17 -9.17
N HIS A 104 -1.35 -0.11 -9.16
CA HIS A 104 -2.01 0.37 -7.94
C HIS A 104 -2.91 -0.69 -7.32
N ARG A 105 -3.76 -1.33 -8.13
CA ARG A 105 -4.64 -2.42 -7.66
C ARG A 105 -3.85 -3.55 -7.00
N LYS A 106 -2.78 -4.00 -7.65
CA LYS A 106 -1.93 -5.09 -7.13
C LYS A 106 -1.28 -4.72 -5.80
N LEU A 107 -0.79 -3.50 -5.67
CA LEU A 107 -0.20 -2.99 -4.42
C LEU A 107 -1.25 -2.87 -3.30
N VAL A 108 -2.47 -2.44 -3.62
CA VAL A 108 -3.58 -2.40 -2.65
C VAL A 108 -3.93 -3.80 -2.18
N ASN A 109 -4.09 -4.76 -3.12
CA ASN A 109 -4.38 -6.16 -2.79
C ASN A 109 -3.28 -6.78 -1.92
N ALA A 110 -2.01 -6.55 -2.25
CA ALA A 110 -0.88 -7.00 -1.45
C ALA A 110 -0.88 -6.37 -0.04
N SER A 111 -1.21 -5.07 0.07
CA SER A 111 -1.31 -4.38 1.35
C SER A 111 -2.41 -4.95 2.24
N VAL A 112 -3.57 -5.26 1.66
CA VAL A 112 -4.68 -5.88 2.40
C VAL A 112 -4.29 -7.28 2.86
N ALA A 113 -3.79 -8.13 1.95
CA ALA A 113 -3.38 -9.49 2.27
C ALA A 113 -2.28 -9.54 3.35
N MET A 114 -1.27 -8.66 3.26
CA MET A 114 -0.22 -8.60 4.27
C MET A 114 -0.73 -8.09 5.61
N ARG A 115 -1.70 -7.18 5.64
CA ARG A 115 -2.32 -6.69 6.87
C ARG A 115 -3.07 -7.80 7.59
N ASP A 116 -3.79 -8.64 6.86
CA ASP A 116 -4.50 -9.78 7.44
C ASP A 116 -3.51 -10.76 8.09
N GLU A 117 -2.34 -10.97 7.47
CA GLU A 117 -1.29 -11.80 8.05
C GLU A 117 -0.62 -11.15 9.28
N MET A 118 -0.49 -9.81 9.32
CA MET A 118 0.06 -9.09 10.48
C MET A 118 -0.76 -9.32 11.75
N HIS A 119 -2.06 -9.55 11.64
CA HIS A 119 -2.90 -9.87 12.80
C HIS A 119 -2.49 -11.16 13.52
N LYS A 120 -1.88 -12.12 12.83
CA LYS A 120 -1.37 -13.35 13.45
C LYS A 120 -0.25 -13.05 14.46
N PHE A 121 0.61 -12.09 14.13
CA PHE A 121 1.73 -11.70 14.99
C PHE A 121 1.30 -10.82 16.17
N SER A 122 0.18 -10.11 16.07
CA SER A 122 -0.36 -9.31 17.17
C SER A 122 -1.05 -10.17 18.24
N LYS A 123 -1.66 -11.30 17.84
CA LYS A 123 -2.35 -12.22 18.76
C LYS A 123 -1.41 -13.07 19.59
N THR A 124 -0.16 -13.23 19.19
CA THR A 124 0.85 -14.04 19.88
C THR A 124 1.59 -13.29 20.98
N SER A 125 1.41 -12.00 21.10
CA SER A 125 1.96 -11.26 22.23
C SER A 125 1.02 -11.38 23.45
N GLU A 126 1.49 -11.99 24.50
CA GLU A 126 0.74 -12.36 25.71
C GLU A 126 0.06 -11.20 26.48
N LYS A 127 0.11 -9.98 26.00
CA LYS A 127 -0.42 -8.78 26.68
C LYS A 127 -1.16 -7.80 25.75
N GLY A 128 -1.80 -8.28 24.70
CA GLY A 128 -2.57 -7.38 23.84
C GLY A 128 -1.72 -6.28 23.18
N ASP A 129 -0.43 -6.50 23.09
CA ASP A 129 0.51 -5.56 22.51
C ASP A 129 0.32 -5.48 21.00
N THR A 130 -0.39 -4.46 20.57
CA THR A 130 -0.56 -4.11 19.16
C THR A 130 0.69 -3.44 18.57
N SER A 131 1.79 -3.36 19.31
CA SER A 131 3.04 -2.73 18.90
C SER A 131 3.59 -3.34 17.60
N ALA A 132 3.28 -4.64 17.35
CA ALA A 132 3.63 -5.28 16.09
C ALA A 132 3.03 -4.62 14.85
N LEU A 133 1.81 -4.08 14.99
CA LEU A 133 1.12 -3.34 13.93
C LEU A 133 1.63 -1.90 13.82
N HIS A 134 2.33 -1.46 14.85
CA HIS A 134 2.78 -0.08 15.03
C HIS A 134 4.29 0.02 15.26
N ASP A 135 5.05 -1.01 14.87
CA ASP A 135 6.50 -0.95 15.01
C ASP A 135 7.05 0.28 14.28
N THR A 136 7.50 1.22 15.08
CA THR A 136 7.98 2.52 14.66
C THR A 136 9.50 2.59 14.61
N SER A 137 10.18 1.48 14.75
CA SER A 137 11.63 1.40 14.61
C SER A 137 12.12 1.80 13.20
N ARG A 138 11.19 1.88 12.23
CA ARG A 138 11.43 2.45 10.91
C ARG A 138 10.67 3.77 10.75
N THR A 139 11.16 4.59 9.84
CA THR A 139 10.42 5.71 9.31
C THR A 139 8.99 5.27 9.02
N THR A 140 8.08 5.67 9.89
CA THR A 140 6.66 5.35 9.77
C THR A 140 6.20 5.79 8.40
N THR A 141 5.55 4.89 7.70
CA THR A 141 4.91 5.22 6.44
C THR A 141 3.88 6.32 6.69
N THR A 142 3.59 7.09 5.68
CA THR A 142 2.61 8.18 5.75
C THR A 142 1.25 7.69 6.24
N TYR A 143 0.93 6.42 5.94
CA TYR A 143 -0.28 5.75 6.41
C TYR A 143 -0.29 5.59 7.93
N ASP A 144 0.82 5.13 8.53
CA ASP A 144 0.91 4.91 9.97
C ASP A 144 0.84 6.23 10.74
N ARG A 145 1.44 7.30 10.19
CA ARG A 145 1.31 8.66 10.76
C ARG A 145 -0.13 9.16 10.72
N ALA A 146 -0.82 8.99 9.60
CA ALA A 146 -2.21 9.39 9.47
C ALA A 146 -3.12 8.59 10.40
N ARG A 147 -2.87 7.28 10.56
CA ARG A 147 -3.59 6.42 11.49
C ARG A 147 -3.36 6.83 12.95
N LYS A 148 -2.11 7.08 13.36
CA LYS A 148 -1.79 7.56 14.70
C LYS A 148 -2.49 8.88 15.02
N ARG A 149 -2.52 9.83 14.09
CA ARG A 149 -3.25 11.10 14.26
C ARG A 149 -4.74 10.87 14.45
N ARG A 150 -5.36 9.98 13.66
CA ARG A 150 -6.78 9.65 13.78
C ARG A 150 -7.09 9.00 15.12
N MET A 151 -6.28 8.05 15.57
CA MET A 151 -6.43 7.40 16.88
C MET A 151 -6.31 8.42 18.01
N LYS A 152 -5.28 9.27 17.99
CA LYS A 152 -5.10 10.32 19.01
C LYS A 152 -6.27 11.31 19.03
N ASN A 153 -6.78 11.70 17.88
CA ASN A 153 -7.94 12.58 17.80
C ASN A 153 -9.22 11.90 18.30
N PHE A 154 -9.40 10.61 18.00
CA PHE A 154 -10.51 9.80 18.50
C PHE A 154 -10.47 9.68 20.01
N ASP A 155 -9.31 9.35 20.58
CA ASP A 155 -9.12 9.23 22.03
C ASP A 155 -9.41 10.56 22.73
N SER A 156 -8.93 11.68 22.20
CA SER A 156 -9.20 13.01 22.77
C SER A 156 -10.68 13.42 22.66
N TRP A 157 -11.37 12.98 21.63
CA TRP A 157 -12.78 13.25 21.44
C TRP A 157 -13.66 12.35 22.33
N PHE A 158 -13.30 11.07 22.45
CA PHE A 158 -14.12 10.08 23.17
C PHE A 158 -13.94 10.15 24.69
N PHE A 159 -12.72 10.36 25.16
CA PHE A 159 -12.42 10.39 26.60
C PHE A 159 -12.41 11.80 27.18
N GLY A 160 -12.66 12.82 26.39
CA GLY A 160 -12.56 14.21 26.82
C GLY A 160 -11.12 14.61 27.16
N SER A 161 -10.71 15.80 26.87
CA SER A 161 -9.49 16.37 27.42
C SER A 161 -9.72 16.58 28.93
N GLY A 162 -9.44 15.56 29.72
CA GLY A 162 -9.43 15.68 31.19
C GLY A 162 -8.37 16.67 31.61
N LYS A 163 -8.69 17.96 31.50
CA LYS A 163 -8.01 18.99 32.27
C LYS A 163 -8.67 19.00 33.64
N LYS A 164 -8.03 18.39 34.62
CA LYS A 164 -8.09 18.89 35.97
C LYS A 164 -7.06 19.98 36.16
#